data_5b616fb2d73ef428b017c9b172e9df10
#
_entry.id   5b616fb2d73ef428b017c9b172e9df10
#
_cell.length_a   1.000
_cell.length_b   1.000
_cell.length_c   1.000
_cell.angle_alpha   90.00
_cell.angle_beta   90.00
_cell.angle_gamma   90.00
#
_symmetry.space_group_name_H-M   'P 1'
#
loop_
_entity.id
_entity.type
_entity.pdbx_description
1 polymer ?
#
loop_
_entity_poly.entity_id
_entity_poly.type
_entity_poly.pdbx_seq_one_letter_code
_entity_poly.pdbx_strand_id
1 'polypeptide(L)'
;MTGKLIRMNRILETDGKTVIVAMDHGQFQGPIEGIKNIRKTLENIVAGEPDAVILNPGVIEKNADILGGKVSILCRITGASTNYSAMFDYHRITTTVEHAASIGSDGVVVMGFIGGNGENSSLEIIGRIGEECSKRGMPLITEMLPQAMETTSPTPSISLSEPGSPMNSELIF
;
A
#
# COMPACT_ATOMS: atom_id res chain seq x y z
N MET A 1 -18.01 -9.79 9.11
CA MET A 1 -18.26 -8.98 7.89
C MET A 1 -18.63 -7.53 8.18
N THR A 2 -19.37 -7.23 9.25
CA THR A 2 -19.76 -5.84 9.61
C THR A 2 -18.58 -4.88 9.73
N GLY A 3 -17.49 -5.28 10.38
CA GLY A 3 -16.31 -4.41 10.54
C GLY A 3 -15.65 -4.03 9.22
N LYS A 4 -15.57 -4.94 8.26
CA LYS A 4 -15.02 -4.65 6.93
C LYS A 4 -15.87 -3.61 6.19
N LEU A 5 -17.20 -3.77 6.23
CA LEU A 5 -18.12 -2.84 5.56
C LEU A 5 -18.00 -1.43 6.15
N ILE A 6 -17.97 -1.32 7.48
CA ILE A 6 -17.82 0.00 8.15
C ILE A 6 -16.53 0.68 7.75
N ARG A 7 -15.41 -0.05 7.71
CA ARG A 7 -14.11 0.49 7.31
C ARG A 7 -14.07 0.86 5.82
N MET A 8 -14.64 0.00 4.97
CA MET A 8 -14.74 0.31 3.52
C MET A 8 -15.51 1.60 3.27
N ASN A 9 -16.60 1.84 3.99
CA ASN A 9 -17.39 3.08 3.86
C ASN A 9 -16.68 4.34 4.40
N ARG A 10 -15.54 4.19 5.07
CA ARG A 10 -14.67 5.32 5.44
C ARG A 10 -13.60 5.58 4.38
N ILE A 11 -13.19 4.53 3.67
CA ILE A 11 -12.15 4.60 2.63
C ILE A 11 -12.75 5.03 1.30
N LEU A 12 -13.97 4.59 1.01
CA LEU A 12 -14.67 4.88 -0.24
C LEU A 12 -15.77 5.90 0.01
N GLU A 13 -15.90 6.86 -0.88
CA GLU A 13 -17.04 7.78 -0.89
C GLU A 13 -18.33 7.07 -1.32
N THR A 14 -19.45 7.76 -1.18
CA THR A 14 -20.78 7.21 -1.53
C THR A 14 -20.95 6.92 -3.03
N ASP A 15 -20.17 7.55 -3.88
CA ASP A 15 -20.11 7.31 -5.33
C ASP A 15 -19.14 6.17 -5.71
N GLY A 16 -18.51 5.53 -4.72
CA GLY A 16 -17.57 4.42 -4.89
C GLY A 16 -16.16 4.83 -5.29
N LYS A 17 -15.86 6.15 -5.32
CA LYS A 17 -14.51 6.66 -5.61
C LYS A 17 -13.72 6.91 -4.34
N THR A 18 -12.41 7.08 -4.48
CA THR A 18 -11.52 7.39 -3.37
C THR A 18 -10.25 8.09 -3.88
N VAL A 19 -9.77 9.04 -3.11
CA VAL A 19 -8.46 9.67 -3.31
C VAL A 19 -7.55 9.20 -2.19
N ILE A 20 -6.58 8.37 -2.52
CA ILE A 20 -5.61 7.81 -1.57
C ILE A 20 -4.24 8.42 -1.81
N VAL A 21 -3.63 8.98 -0.78
CA VAL A 21 -2.28 9.54 -0.85
C VAL A 21 -1.29 8.59 -0.20
N ALA A 22 -0.35 8.05 -0.99
CA ALA A 22 0.70 7.18 -0.51
C ALA A 22 1.88 7.98 0.08
N MET A 23 2.28 7.65 1.32
CA MET A 23 3.39 8.29 2.05
C MET A 23 4.30 7.28 2.76
N ASP A 24 4.30 6.06 2.30
CA ASP A 24 5.10 4.96 2.82
C ASP A 24 6.46 4.79 2.12
N HIS A 25 6.77 5.61 1.12
CA HIS A 25 8.00 5.59 0.31
C HIS A 25 9.30 5.59 1.13
N GLY A 26 9.26 6.17 2.33
CA GLY A 26 10.44 6.27 3.19
C GLY A 26 11.07 4.93 3.54
N GLN A 27 10.29 3.84 3.55
CA GLN A 27 10.84 2.51 3.80
C GLN A 27 11.67 1.96 2.63
N PHE A 28 11.43 2.45 1.39
CA PHE A 28 12.14 2.00 0.20
C PHE A 28 13.26 2.95 -0.21
N GLN A 29 12.98 4.24 -0.14
CA GLN A 29 13.82 5.30 -0.72
C GLN A 29 14.55 6.12 0.34
N GLY A 30 14.22 5.92 1.63
CA GLY A 30 14.77 6.74 2.70
C GLY A 30 14.19 8.16 2.72
N PRO A 31 14.91 9.14 3.31
CA PRO A 31 14.41 10.49 3.53
C PRO A 31 14.51 11.36 2.26
N ILE A 32 13.68 11.07 1.27
CA ILE A 32 13.57 11.87 0.04
C ILE A 32 12.87 13.20 0.30
N GLU A 33 12.98 14.12 -0.64
CA GLU A 33 12.28 15.41 -0.59
C GLU A 33 10.75 15.17 -0.54
N GLY A 34 10.06 15.99 0.23
CA GLY A 34 8.63 15.84 0.48
C GLY A 34 8.30 14.98 1.71
N ILE A 35 9.15 14.02 2.11
CA ILE A 35 8.93 13.18 3.29
C ILE A 35 10.05 13.27 4.36
N LYS A 36 11.04 14.15 4.18
CA LYS A 36 12.06 14.42 5.21
C LYS A 36 11.46 14.90 6.52
N ASN A 37 10.43 15.75 6.45
CA ASN A 37 9.62 16.18 7.58
C ASN A 37 8.22 15.63 7.42
N ILE A 38 8.06 14.35 7.77
CA ILE A 38 6.81 13.60 7.57
C ILE A 38 5.61 14.28 8.23
N ARG A 39 5.79 14.84 9.44
CA ARG A 39 4.72 15.52 10.18
C ARG A 39 4.19 16.73 9.39
N LYS A 40 5.09 17.59 8.91
CA LYS A 40 4.70 18.77 8.14
C LYS A 40 4.00 18.41 6.84
N THR A 41 4.47 17.35 6.19
CA THR A 41 3.84 16.87 4.95
C THR A 41 2.46 16.29 5.22
N LEU A 42 2.29 15.52 6.31
CA LEU A 42 0.98 15.01 6.73
C LEU A 42 -0.01 16.13 7.05
N GLU A 43 0.40 17.18 7.74
CA GLU A 43 -0.44 18.35 8.00
C GLU A 43 -0.99 18.95 6.71
N ASN A 44 -0.14 19.10 5.69
CA ASN A 44 -0.54 19.63 4.39
C ASN A 44 -1.48 18.69 3.63
N ILE A 45 -1.21 17.36 3.67
CA ILE A 45 -2.03 16.35 3.01
C ILE A 45 -3.41 16.29 3.65
N VAL A 46 -3.49 16.22 4.97
CA VAL A 46 -4.77 16.17 5.68
C VAL A 46 -5.58 17.45 5.46
N ALA A 47 -4.92 18.60 5.32
CA ALA A 47 -5.59 19.85 4.94
C ALA A 47 -6.17 19.84 3.51
N GLY A 48 -5.70 18.95 2.64
CA GLY A 48 -6.25 18.70 1.31
C GLY A 48 -7.43 17.73 1.28
N GLU A 49 -7.84 17.21 2.45
CA GLU A 49 -9.01 16.34 2.64
C GLU A 49 -9.06 15.11 1.72
N PRO A 50 -7.97 14.31 1.61
CA PRO A 50 -8.05 13.04 0.90
C PRO A 50 -8.90 12.04 1.71
N ASP A 51 -9.45 11.03 1.05
CA ASP A 51 -10.24 10.00 1.71
C ASP A 51 -9.38 9.07 2.58
N ALA A 52 -8.17 8.75 2.10
CA ALA A 52 -7.24 7.90 2.84
C ALA A 52 -5.77 8.26 2.61
N VAL A 53 -4.92 7.81 3.54
CA VAL A 53 -3.46 7.89 3.44
C VAL A 53 -2.83 6.53 3.68
N ILE A 54 -1.81 6.16 2.88
CA ILE A 54 -1.00 4.95 3.11
C ILE A 54 0.23 5.33 3.90
N LEU A 55 0.43 4.71 5.05
CA LEU A 55 1.50 5.04 5.98
C LEU A 55 2.16 3.77 6.55
N ASN A 56 3.42 3.91 6.96
CA ASN A 56 4.10 2.89 7.76
C ASN A 56 3.65 2.96 9.23
N PRO A 57 3.67 1.84 9.99
CA PRO A 57 3.17 1.78 11.38
C PRO A 57 3.72 2.88 12.28
N GLY A 58 5.04 3.04 12.31
CA GLY A 58 5.67 4.05 13.17
C GLY A 58 5.34 5.51 12.80
N VAL A 59 4.91 5.76 11.56
CA VAL A 59 4.40 7.09 11.16
C VAL A 59 3.00 7.31 11.70
N ILE A 60 2.15 6.29 11.64
CA ILE A 60 0.79 6.33 12.19
C ILE A 60 0.85 6.63 13.69
N GLU A 61 1.60 5.84 14.45
CA GLU A 61 1.72 5.98 15.90
C GLU A 61 2.20 7.36 16.34
N LYS A 62 3.19 7.92 15.62
CA LYS A 62 3.78 9.22 15.98
C LYS A 62 2.95 10.44 15.56
N ASN A 63 1.93 10.25 14.73
CA ASN A 63 1.13 11.35 14.17
C ASN A 63 -0.39 11.12 14.35
N ALA A 64 -0.78 10.31 15.33
CA ALA A 64 -2.17 9.99 15.60
C ALA A 64 -3.04 11.25 15.86
N ASP A 65 -2.46 12.30 16.43
CA ASP A 65 -3.10 13.58 16.68
C ASP A 65 -3.45 14.36 15.39
N ILE A 66 -2.68 14.16 14.33
CA ILE A 66 -2.96 14.77 13.01
C ILE A 66 -4.01 13.95 12.26
N LEU A 67 -3.92 12.62 12.35
CA LEU A 67 -4.69 11.68 11.52
C LEU A 67 -6.10 11.41 12.08
N GLY A 68 -6.20 11.31 13.40
CA GLY A 68 -7.41 10.82 14.06
C GLY A 68 -8.69 11.60 13.73
N GLY A 69 -9.67 10.92 13.16
CA GLY A 69 -10.96 11.46 12.80
C GLY A 69 -11.01 12.39 11.59
N LYS A 70 -9.89 12.51 10.84
CA LYS A 70 -9.79 13.43 9.71
C LYS A 70 -9.58 12.73 8.37
N VAL A 71 -8.99 11.54 8.38
CA VAL A 71 -8.66 10.79 7.17
C VAL A 71 -8.64 9.30 7.50
N SER A 72 -9.02 8.44 6.56
CA SER A 72 -8.88 6.99 6.73
C SER A 72 -7.41 6.58 6.66
N ILE A 73 -7.02 5.64 7.52
CA ILE A 73 -5.64 5.22 7.67
C ILE A 73 -5.44 3.83 7.08
N LEU A 74 -4.57 3.72 6.10
CA LEU A 74 -4.17 2.47 5.46
C LEU A 74 -2.73 2.15 5.88
N CYS A 75 -2.55 1.06 6.63
CA CYS A 75 -1.24 0.67 7.14
C CYS A 75 -0.50 -0.21 6.12
N ARG A 76 0.68 0.20 5.68
CA ARG A 76 1.61 -0.64 4.93
C ARG A 76 2.17 -1.72 5.86
N ILE A 77 1.87 -2.99 5.57
CA ILE A 77 2.30 -4.12 6.41
C ILE A 77 3.35 -5.02 5.74
N THR A 78 3.72 -4.73 4.50
CA THR A 78 4.83 -5.40 3.79
C THR A 78 5.92 -4.41 3.42
N GLY A 79 7.15 -4.91 3.36
CA GLY A 79 8.33 -4.13 3.01
C GLY A 79 9.57 -5.01 3.13
N ALA A 80 10.71 -4.47 3.42
CA ALA A 80 11.96 -5.11 3.79
C ALA A 80 13.14 -4.84 2.85
N SER A 81 12.90 -4.51 1.60
CA SER A 81 13.98 -4.16 0.68
C SER A 81 13.95 -2.68 0.35
N THR A 82 15.12 -2.11 0.12
CA THR A 82 15.26 -0.73 -0.34
C THR A 82 15.72 -0.74 -1.80
N ASN A 83 15.65 0.40 -2.47
CA ASN A 83 16.18 0.58 -3.82
C ASN A 83 17.70 0.37 -3.94
N TYR A 84 18.41 0.17 -2.82
CA TYR A 84 19.82 -0.25 -2.78
C TYR A 84 19.99 -1.78 -2.78
N SER A 85 18.91 -2.53 -2.63
CA SER A 85 18.94 -3.99 -2.63
C SER A 85 18.70 -4.55 -4.03
N ALA A 86 19.48 -5.57 -4.42
CA ALA A 86 19.22 -6.33 -5.64
C ALA A 86 17.96 -7.20 -5.56
N MET A 87 17.34 -7.30 -4.39
CA MET A 87 16.18 -8.15 -4.11
C MET A 87 14.96 -7.31 -3.72
N PHE A 88 14.72 -6.20 -4.42
CA PHE A 88 13.62 -5.27 -4.12
C PHE A 88 12.24 -5.94 -4.18
N ASP A 89 12.05 -6.92 -5.01
CA ASP A 89 10.81 -7.69 -5.20
C ASP A 89 10.55 -8.75 -4.10
N TYR A 90 11.50 -8.96 -3.18
CA TYR A 90 11.34 -9.88 -2.06
C TYR A 90 10.80 -9.18 -0.82
N HIS A 91 9.53 -8.82 -0.85
CA HIS A 91 8.88 -8.24 0.32
C HIS A 91 8.65 -9.28 1.42
N ARG A 92 8.59 -8.76 2.64
CA ARG A 92 8.29 -9.52 3.86
C ARG A 92 7.16 -8.84 4.61
N ILE A 93 6.50 -9.57 5.49
CA ILE A 93 5.58 -8.99 6.46
C ILE A 93 6.42 -8.26 7.50
N THR A 94 6.21 -6.94 7.62
CA THR A 94 6.94 -6.07 8.56
C THR A 94 6.13 -5.76 9.81
N THR A 95 4.80 -5.91 9.72
CA THR A 95 3.89 -5.83 10.87
C THR A 95 2.67 -6.71 10.65
N THR A 96 1.86 -6.94 11.68
CA THR A 96 0.68 -7.81 11.61
C THR A 96 -0.61 -7.02 11.34
N VAL A 97 -1.63 -7.69 10.83
CA VAL A 97 -2.99 -7.13 10.72
C VAL A 97 -3.53 -6.72 12.09
N GLU A 98 -3.19 -7.47 13.13
CA GLU A 98 -3.57 -7.16 14.51
C GLU A 98 -2.96 -5.87 15.02
N HIS A 99 -1.65 -5.68 14.79
CA HIS A 99 -0.98 -4.44 15.15
C HIS A 99 -1.54 -3.25 14.36
N ALA A 100 -1.72 -3.40 13.04
CA ALA A 100 -2.35 -2.37 12.24
C ALA A 100 -3.73 -1.94 12.78
N ALA A 101 -4.56 -2.92 13.17
CA ALA A 101 -5.84 -2.63 13.80
C ALA A 101 -5.70 -1.90 15.14
N SER A 102 -4.72 -2.30 15.98
CA SER A 102 -4.49 -1.71 17.32
C SER A 102 -4.03 -0.26 17.27
N ILE A 103 -3.35 0.16 16.21
CA ILE A 103 -2.91 1.54 15.99
C ILE A 103 -3.93 2.38 15.21
N GLY A 104 -5.16 1.88 15.02
CA GLY A 104 -6.30 2.63 14.50
C GLY A 104 -6.44 2.62 12.97
N SER A 105 -5.80 1.68 12.27
CA SER A 105 -5.92 1.60 10.80
C SER A 105 -7.29 1.11 10.35
N ASP A 106 -7.81 1.72 9.29
CA ASP A 106 -9.06 1.35 8.62
C ASP A 106 -8.85 0.24 7.56
N GLY A 107 -7.63 0.05 7.10
CA GLY A 107 -7.25 -1.01 6.19
C GLY A 107 -5.75 -1.31 6.24
N VAL A 108 -5.35 -2.37 5.56
CA VAL A 108 -3.93 -2.71 5.38
C VAL A 108 -3.57 -2.77 3.91
N VAL A 109 -2.32 -2.43 3.61
CA VAL A 109 -1.79 -2.44 2.24
C VAL A 109 -0.63 -3.43 2.16
N VAL A 110 -0.68 -4.29 1.16
CA VAL A 110 0.42 -5.20 0.81
C VAL A 110 0.85 -4.97 -0.62
N MET A 111 2.12 -5.24 -0.90
CA MET A 111 2.66 -5.18 -2.25
C MET A 111 2.77 -6.60 -2.81
N GLY A 112 2.34 -6.77 -4.05
CA GLY A 112 2.49 -7.98 -4.83
C GLY A 112 3.33 -7.74 -6.08
N PHE A 113 4.00 -8.77 -6.55
CA PHE A 113 4.84 -8.70 -7.75
C PHE A 113 4.38 -9.74 -8.74
N ILE A 114 4.36 -9.38 -10.02
CA ILE A 114 3.98 -10.27 -11.12
C ILE A 114 5.11 -10.33 -12.15
N GLY A 115 5.53 -11.53 -12.52
CA GLY A 115 6.54 -11.77 -13.55
C GLY A 115 8.00 -11.74 -13.08
N GLY A 116 8.27 -11.52 -11.78
CA GLY A 116 9.62 -11.52 -11.22
C GLY A 116 9.89 -12.68 -10.27
N ASN A 117 11.10 -12.71 -9.71
CA ASN A 117 11.49 -13.74 -8.74
C ASN A 117 10.68 -13.69 -7.43
N GLY A 118 10.10 -12.54 -7.12
CA GLY A 118 9.27 -12.31 -5.94
C GLY A 118 7.80 -12.73 -6.10
N GLU A 119 7.35 -13.12 -7.29
CA GLU A 119 5.95 -13.41 -7.57
C GLU A 119 5.35 -14.44 -6.60
N ASN A 120 5.90 -15.65 -6.55
CA ASN A 120 5.34 -16.72 -5.72
C ASN A 120 5.26 -16.34 -4.24
N SER A 121 6.32 -15.72 -3.72
CA SER A 121 6.38 -15.33 -2.31
C SER A 121 5.39 -14.18 -1.99
N SER A 122 5.20 -13.24 -2.90
CA SER A 122 4.25 -12.15 -2.71
C SER A 122 2.81 -12.64 -2.76
N LEU A 123 2.48 -13.55 -3.68
CA LEU A 123 1.14 -14.14 -3.76
C LEU A 123 0.80 -14.98 -2.52
N GLU A 124 1.76 -15.74 -1.99
CA GLU A 124 1.59 -16.47 -0.72
C GLU A 124 1.31 -15.50 0.45
N ILE A 125 2.07 -14.41 0.54
CA ILE A 125 1.86 -13.38 1.56
C ILE A 125 0.46 -12.78 1.43
N ILE A 126 0.04 -12.41 0.22
CA ILE A 126 -1.29 -11.83 -0.04
C ILE A 126 -2.40 -12.79 0.41
N GLY A 127 -2.30 -14.08 0.04
CA GLY A 127 -3.28 -15.09 0.44
C GLY A 127 -3.40 -15.20 1.96
N ARG A 128 -2.26 -15.32 2.67
CA ARG A 128 -2.22 -15.42 4.12
C ARG A 128 -2.77 -14.16 4.82
N ILE A 129 -2.39 -12.98 4.36
CA ILE A 129 -2.90 -11.72 4.91
C ILE A 129 -4.39 -11.58 4.63
N GLY A 130 -4.87 -12.01 3.45
CA GLY A 130 -6.30 -12.01 3.11
C GLY A 130 -7.15 -12.79 4.11
N GLU A 131 -6.67 -13.96 4.54
CA GLU A 131 -7.36 -14.75 5.58
C GLU A 131 -7.39 -14.03 6.93
N GLU A 132 -6.27 -13.41 7.35
CA GLU A 132 -6.21 -12.65 8.59
C GLU A 132 -7.13 -11.43 8.56
N CYS A 133 -7.13 -10.71 7.45
CA CYS A 133 -8.01 -9.57 7.22
C CYS A 133 -9.49 -9.99 7.29
N SER A 134 -9.83 -11.11 6.67
CA SER A 134 -11.20 -11.66 6.70
C SER A 134 -11.66 -11.96 8.12
N LYS A 135 -10.81 -12.62 8.92
CA LYS A 135 -11.09 -12.96 10.32
C LYS A 135 -11.30 -11.72 11.20
N ARG A 136 -10.62 -10.61 10.91
CA ARG A 136 -10.65 -9.38 11.70
C ARG A 136 -11.57 -8.29 11.13
N GLY A 137 -12.22 -8.54 10.00
CA GLY A 137 -13.03 -7.54 9.29
C GLY A 137 -12.22 -6.32 8.87
N MET A 138 -10.98 -6.55 8.44
CA MET A 138 -10.06 -5.53 7.96
C MET A 138 -10.08 -5.51 6.42
N PRO A 139 -10.25 -4.36 5.76
CA PRO A 139 -10.00 -4.22 4.33
C PRO A 139 -8.54 -4.54 3.98
N LEU A 140 -8.33 -5.27 2.89
CA LEU A 140 -7.02 -5.52 2.30
C LEU A 140 -6.97 -4.81 0.95
N ILE A 141 -5.94 -4.00 0.75
CA ILE A 141 -5.60 -3.38 -0.52
C ILE A 141 -4.30 -4.03 -1.00
N THR A 142 -4.31 -4.49 -2.23
CA THR A 142 -3.14 -5.12 -2.85
C THR A 142 -2.61 -4.22 -3.96
N GLU A 143 -1.42 -3.71 -3.79
CA GLU A 143 -0.70 -2.94 -4.80
C GLU A 143 0.13 -3.91 -5.65
N MET A 144 -0.32 -4.14 -6.89
CA MET A 144 0.30 -5.13 -7.79
C MET A 144 1.26 -4.46 -8.75
N LEU A 145 2.53 -4.84 -8.71
CA LEU A 145 3.58 -4.30 -9.57
C LEU A 145 4.03 -5.35 -10.59
N PRO A 146 3.91 -5.07 -11.89
CA PRO A 146 4.52 -5.90 -12.92
C PRO A 146 6.05 -5.76 -12.87
N GLN A 147 6.74 -6.89 -12.89
CA GLN A 147 8.19 -6.97 -13.02
C GLN A 147 8.52 -7.26 -14.48
N ALA A 148 9.44 -6.49 -15.06
CA ALA A 148 9.95 -6.81 -16.38
C ALA A 148 10.72 -8.14 -16.31
N MET A 149 10.24 -9.18 -16.98
CA MET A 149 11.06 -10.35 -17.22
C MET A 149 12.24 -9.92 -18.09
N GLU A 150 13.47 -10.17 -17.66
CA GLU A 150 14.60 -10.24 -18.58
C GLU A 150 14.36 -11.45 -19.48
N THR A 151 13.74 -11.19 -20.62
CA THR A 151 13.44 -12.25 -21.59
C THR A 151 14.71 -12.66 -22.31
N THR A 152 15.28 -13.77 -21.90
CA THR A 152 16.29 -14.51 -22.69
C THR A 152 15.64 -15.43 -23.73
N SER A 153 14.36 -15.29 -24.04
CA SER A 153 13.62 -16.07 -25.04
C SER A 153 12.60 -15.20 -25.77
N PRO A 154 12.34 -15.45 -27.08
CA PRO A 154 11.35 -14.70 -27.84
C PRO A 154 9.95 -14.96 -27.29
N THR A 155 9.42 -13.97 -26.62
CA THR A 155 8.07 -13.97 -26.05
C THR A 155 7.04 -13.77 -27.15
N PRO A 156 5.86 -14.43 -27.13
CA PRO A 156 4.72 -14.01 -27.90
C PRO A 156 4.34 -12.59 -27.47
N SER A 157 4.36 -11.65 -28.39
CA SER A 157 4.01 -10.26 -28.16
C SER A 157 2.55 -10.14 -27.70
N ILE A 158 2.30 -9.88 -26.44
CA ILE A 158 1.06 -9.29 -26.00
C ILE A 158 1.19 -7.80 -26.35
N SER A 159 0.58 -7.40 -27.44
CA SER A 159 0.51 -5.98 -27.82
C SER A 159 -0.46 -5.28 -26.87
N LEU A 160 0.07 -4.63 -25.85
CA LEU A 160 -0.64 -3.54 -25.20
C LEU A 160 -0.42 -2.30 -26.07
N SER A 161 -1.48 -1.83 -26.71
CA SER A 161 -1.46 -0.68 -27.58
C SER A 161 -1.26 0.61 -26.79
N GLU A 162 -0.31 1.38 -27.27
CA GLU A 162 -0.01 2.79 -27.19
C GLU A 162 1.04 3.24 -26.16
N PRO A 163 2.08 3.97 -26.63
CA PRO A 163 3.09 4.57 -25.79
C PRO A 163 2.72 6.01 -25.47
N GLY A 164 2.79 6.40 -24.22
CA GLY A 164 2.78 7.82 -23.87
C GLY A 164 1.99 8.23 -22.65
N SER A 165 2.10 7.52 -21.54
CA SER A 165 1.63 8.05 -20.25
C SER A 165 2.60 7.68 -19.15
N PRO A 166 2.92 8.59 -18.22
CA PRO A 166 3.79 8.26 -17.10
C PRO A 166 3.11 7.19 -16.24
N MET A 167 3.92 6.28 -15.67
CA MET A 167 3.46 5.18 -14.83
C MET A 167 2.55 5.69 -13.72
N ASN A 168 1.25 5.58 -13.93
CA ASN A 168 0.28 5.67 -12.87
C ASN A 168 0.15 4.28 -12.27
N SER A 169 0.44 4.16 -10.98
CA SER A 169 0.15 2.98 -10.20
C SER A 169 -1.37 2.83 -10.11
N GLU A 170 -1.94 1.93 -10.90
CA GLU A 170 -3.35 1.59 -10.77
C GLU A 170 -3.52 0.65 -9.58
N LEU A 171 -4.32 1.08 -8.62
CA LEU A 171 -4.78 0.25 -7.52
C LEU A 171 -5.91 -0.65 -8.03
N ILE A 172 -5.71 -1.97 -7.98
CA ILE A 172 -6.76 -2.94 -8.29
C ILE A 172 -7.28 -3.52 -6.98
N PHE A 173 -8.57 -3.49 -6.83
CA PHE A 173 -9.31 -3.96 -5.64
C PHE A 173 -9.63 -5.44 -5.69
#